data_0b02d0dfd23dd5c1e63ec0e277aed81b
#
_entry.id   0b02d0dfd23dd5c1e63ec0e277aed81b
#
_cell.length_a   1.000
_cell.length_b   1.000
_cell.length_c   1.000
_cell.angle_alpha   90.00
_cell.angle_beta   90.00
_cell.angle_gamma   90.00
#
_symmetry.space_group_name_H-M   'P 1'
#
loop_
_entity.id
_entity.type
_entity.pdbx_description
1 polymer ?
#
loop_
_entity_poly.entity_id
_entity_poly.type
_entity_poly.pdbx_seq_one_letter_code
_entity_poly.pdbx_strand_id
1 'polypeptide(L)'
;MTNDAPLSRLVALWSARRGGAIPDRALTGAYVKKYGVVIDGSNQAYPYFEDGKVEPVAFKVRGPNKTFRVVGSVREAGLFGQQRYGTGDNQKIIVTEGELDAIAASQMFDGKVPVVSLKGGAAGAGRDFKSAYQFLDSFKEIILCFDADQAGADAVEKAAEVFAGKLRIMKLDPTVGKDAVDYLKAGLTKDFQQLYWKASQYVPEGVLSPDELWDRLSAERPDALGTYPWGKLNSITHGFRPTELITITAGSGLGKSSVLREVVMHIKNTTDNKIGCLFIEESVERTAEGFMGVDLNTPVHLPTSAVSRKDDAYKESFDRVFGDGQIMVMDASFDTGATVDQVVARVRFMAKALDCKVIVLDHISILVSAGQHGDERRALDEIMTKLRTLTQDTGIVLFAVSHLKRPEGKGHEDGAATSVSQLRGSASIAQLSDFVIGLERNGQAEDEIERCTTQMRVLKNRFSGITGPAGSLLYNTETGRLSEFDPVEYEEAAL
;
A
#
# COMPACT_ATOMS: atom_id res chain seq x y z
N MET A 1 21.54 -42.31 -22.86
CA MET A 1 21.22 -42.20 -24.30
C MET A 1 19.95 -41.36 -24.38
N THR A 2 20.07 -40.09 -24.70
CA THR A 2 18.98 -39.14 -24.86
C THR A 2 18.22 -39.48 -26.13
N ASN A 3 16.99 -39.96 -25.98
CA ASN A 3 16.10 -40.34 -27.06
C ASN A 3 15.50 -39.06 -27.69
N ASP A 4 16.32 -38.29 -28.40
CA ASP A 4 15.87 -37.14 -29.18
C ASP A 4 15.23 -37.65 -30.47
N ALA A 5 13.88 -37.79 -30.43
CA ALA A 5 13.15 -38.08 -31.65
C ALA A 5 13.32 -36.89 -32.60
N PRO A 6 13.89 -37.11 -33.82
CA PRO A 6 14.05 -36.02 -34.77
C PRO A 6 12.69 -35.44 -35.14
N LEU A 7 12.64 -34.16 -35.53
CA LEU A 7 11.42 -33.45 -35.93
C LEU A 7 10.64 -34.23 -37.01
N SER A 8 11.37 -34.82 -37.99
CA SER A 8 10.80 -35.65 -39.04
C SER A 8 9.99 -36.84 -38.54
N ARG A 9 10.41 -37.48 -37.44
CA ARG A 9 9.66 -38.57 -36.81
C ARG A 9 8.33 -38.07 -36.20
N LEU A 10 8.38 -36.95 -35.49
CA LEU A 10 7.17 -36.37 -34.88
C LEU A 10 6.17 -35.89 -35.95
N VAL A 11 6.67 -35.32 -37.05
CA VAL A 11 5.85 -34.93 -38.21
C VAL A 11 5.20 -36.18 -38.84
N ALA A 12 5.93 -37.26 -39.01
CA ALA A 12 5.38 -38.53 -39.54
C ALA A 12 4.29 -39.11 -38.63
N LEU A 13 4.49 -39.12 -37.31
CA LEU A 13 3.50 -39.57 -36.34
C LEU A 13 2.26 -38.63 -36.32
N TRP A 14 2.45 -37.34 -36.46
CA TRP A 14 1.40 -36.34 -36.57
C TRP A 14 0.56 -36.59 -37.86
N SER A 15 1.19 -36.76 -39.00
CA SER A 15 0.52 -37.03 -40.26
C SER A 15 -0.26 -38.35 -40.21
N ALA A 16 0.25 -39.35 -39.50
CA ALA A 16 -0.44 -40.61 -39.23
C ALA A 16 -1.53 -40.51 -38.16
N ARG A 17 -1.81 -39.28 -37.65
CA ARG A 17 -2.82 -38.98 -36.58
C ARG A 17 -2.69 -39.89 -35.35
N ARG A 18 -1.48 -40.13 -34.89
CA ARG A 18 -1.12 -40.93 -33.71
C ARG A 18 -1.45 -40.20 -32.39
N GLY A 19 -2.73 -39.80 -32.23
CA GLY A 19 -3.24 -39.21 -30.99
C GLY A 19 -4.16 -40.18 -30.27
N GLY A 20 -4.31 -40.02 -28.97
CA GLY A 20 -5.18 -40.84 -28.10
C GLY A 20 -5.75 -40.04 -26.94
N ALA A 21 -6.62 -40.63 -26.15
CA ALA A 21 -7.13 -40.03 -24.92
C ALA A 21 -6.00 -39.82 -23.92
N ILE A 22 -6.16 -38.83 -23.04
CA ILE A 22 -5.29 -38.59 -21.87
C ILE A 22 -6.18 -38.72 -20.62
N PRO A 23 -6.41 -39.97 -20.13
CA PRO A 23 -7.44 -40.24 -19.13
C PRO A 23 -7.19 -39.56 -17.77
N ASP A 24 -5.94 -39.44 -17.35
CA ASP A 24 -5.54 -38.77 -16.11
C ASP A 24 -5.88 -37.26 -16.12
N ARG A 25 -6.20 -36.71 -17.31
CA ARG A 25 -6.64 -35.34 -17.55
C ARG A 25 -8.10 -35.23 -18.03
N ALA A 26 -8.86 -36.33 -18.03
CA ALA A 26 -10.22 -36.43 -18.56
C ALA A 26 -10.35 -35.96 -20.03
N LEU A 27 -9.26 -35.94 -20.80
CA LEU A 27 -9.24 -35.51 -22.20
C LEU A 27 -9.55 -36.69 -23.12
N THR A 28 -10.61 -36.52 -23.93
CA THR A 28 -11.02 -37.56 -24.90
C THR A 28 -10.11 -37.55 -26.13
N GLY A 29 -9.93 -38.71 -26.73
CA GLY A 29 -9.10 -38.87 -27.92
C GLY A 29 -9.58 -38.01 -29.12
N ALA A 30 -10.86 -37.69 -29.18
CA ALA A 30 -11.43 -36.82 -30.22
C ALA A 30 -10.82 -35.41 -30.18
N TYR A 31 -10.76 -34.79 -28.99
CA TYR A 31 -10.21 -33.42 -28.84
C TYR A 31 -8.69 -33.41 -28.89
N VAL A 32 -8.03 -34.40 -28.31
CA VAL A 32 -6.56 -34.57 -28.42
C VAL A 32 -6.13 -34.65 -29.90
N LYS A 33 -6.83 -35.48 -30.71
CA LYS A 33 -6.59 -35.56 -32.15
C LYS A 33 -6.95 -34.28 -32.90
N LYS A 34 -8.01 -33.59 -32.49
CA LYS A 34 -8.46 -32.33 -33.09
C LYS A 34 -7.39 -31.25 -32.96
N TYR A 35 -6.59 -31.25 -31.89
CA TYR A 35 -5.45 -30.35 -31.70
C TYR A 35 -4.13 -30.88 -32.31
N GLY A 36 -4.17 -32.06 -32.90
CA GLY A 36 -3.02 -32.67 -33.53
C GLY A 36 -1.95 -33.18 -32.57
N VAL A 37 -2.32 -33.39 -31.30
CA VAL A 37 -1.36 -33.88 -30.30
C VAL A 37 -0.98 -35.32 -30.61
N VAL A 38 0.35 -35.58 -30.63
CA VAL A 38 0.94 -36.92 -30.87
C VAL A 38 1.22 -37.57 -29.52
N ILE A 39 0.80 -38.84 -29.39
CA ILE A 39 1.18 -39.69 -28.25
C ILE A 39 2.25 -40.66 -28.73
N ASP A 40 3.47 -40.54 -28.19
CA ASP A 40 4.61 -41.41 -28.48
C ASP A 40 5.12 -42.06 -27.20
N GLY A 41 4.62 -43.26 -26.92
CA GLY A 41 4.81 -43.94 -25.63
C GLY A 41 4.16 -43.14 -24.49
N SER A 42 4.97 -42.77 -23.52
CA SER A 42 4.54 -41.92 -22.39
C SER A 42 4.65 -40.41 -22.68
N ASN A 43 5.14 -40.02 -23.85
CA ASN A 43 5.33 -38.61 -24.20
C ASN A 43 4.12 -38.07 -24.95
N GLN A 44 3.80 -36.80 -24.67
CA GLN A 44 2.77 -36.01 -25.35
C GLN A 44 3.48 -34.92 -26.15
N ALA A 45 3.33 -34.88 -27.49
CA ALA A 45 3.96 -33.89 -28.34
C ALA A 45 2.89 -32.95 -28.93
N TYR A 46 2.98 -31.68 -28.57
CA TYR A 46 2.07 -30.63 -28.99
C TYR A 46 2.62 -29.91 -30.19
N PRO A 47 1.93 -29.91 -31.37
CA PRO A 47 2.43 -29.34 -32.59
C PRO A 47 2.27 -27.82 -32.62
N TYR A 48 3.26 -27.14 -33.17
CA TYR A 48 3.25 -25.70 -33.42
C TYR A 48 3.51 -25.44 -34.91
N PHE A 49 2.77 -24.48 -35.45
CA PHE A 49 2.73 -24.16 -36.85
C PHE A 49 3.17 -22.72 -37.09
N GLU A 50 3.87 -22.47 -38.14
CA GLU A 50 4.10 -21.13 -38.68
C GLU A 50 2.90 -20.72 -39.57
N ASP A 51 2.60 -19.44 -39.64
CA ASP A 51 1.48 -18.94 -40.47
C ASP A 51 1.63 -19.38 -41.92
N GLY A 52 0.53 -19.91 -42.47
CA GLY A 52 0.49 -20.43 -43.83
C GLY A 52 1.14 -21.80 -44.03
N LYS A 53 1.74 -22.42 -43.01
CA LYS A 53 2.29 -23.78 -43.08
C LYS A 53 1.21 -24.81 -42.72
N VAL A 54 1.19 -25.89 -43.49
CA VAL A 54 0.29 -27.02 -43.29
C VAL A 54 0.88 -28.04 -42.31
N GLU A 55 2.20 -28.15 -42.27
CA GLU A 55 2.93 -29.06 -41.39
C GLU A 55 3.49 -28.31 -40.16
N PRO A 56 3.55 -28.98 -38.99
CA PRO A 56 4.17 -28.38 -37.81
C PRO A 56 5.67 -28.17 -37.98
N VAL A 57 6.12 -26.98 -37.59
CA VAL A 57 7.53 -26.59 -37.62
C VAL A 57 8.26 -26.93 -36.32
N ALA A 58 7.50 -27.20 -35.26
CA ALA A 58 8.03 -27.59 -33.97
C ALA A 58 7.01 -28.42 -33.15
N PHE A 59 7.54 -29.12 -32.17
CA PHE A 59 6.74 -29.76 -31.13
C PHE A 59 7.28 -29.41 -29.74
N LYS A 60 6.39 -29.06 -28.83
CA LYS A 60 6.69 -29.08 -27.41
C LYS A 60 6.32 -30.43 -26.84
N VAL A 61 7.33 -31.15 -26.36
CA VAL A 61 7.16 -32.53 -25.88
C VAL A 61 7.15 -32.55 -24.37
N ARG A 62 6.03 -33.02 -23.81
CA ARG A 62 5.89 -33.29 -22.40
C ARG A 62 6.17 -34.75 -22.13
N GLY A 63 7.20 -35.01 -21.33
CA GLY A 63 7.55 -36.34 -20.84
C GLY A 63 6.93 -36.67 -19.49
N PRO A 64 7.23 -37.86 -18.94
CA PRO A 64 6.91 -38.24 -17.59
C PRO A 64 7.42 -37.19 -16.59
N ASN A 65 6.76 -37.08 -15.42
CA ASN A 65 7.16 -36.17 -14.35
C ASN A 65 7.17 -34.67 -14.73
N LYS A 66 6.33 -34.27 -15.70
CA LYS A 66 6.21 -32.88 -16.17
C LYS A 66 7.54 -32.32 -16.75
N THR A 67 8.40 -33.15 -17.32
CA THR A 67 9.56 -32.67 -18.06
C THR A 67 9.12 -32.13 -19.42
N PHE A 68 9.73 -31.01 -19.85
CA PHE A 68 9.41 -30.37 -21.14
C PHE A 68 10.68 -30.24 -22.00
N ARG A 69 10.56 -30.48 -23.31
CA ARG A 69 11.57 -30.14 -24.27
C ARG A 69 10.92 -29.67 -25.58
N VAL A 70 11.63 -28.87 -26.33
CA VAL A 70 11.18 -28.39 -27.65
C VAL A 70 12.00 -29.12 -28.73
N VAL A 71 11.31 -29.61 -29.76
CA VAL A 71 11.88 -30.20 -30.96
C VAL A 71 11.50 -29.30 -32.13
N GLY A 72 12.46 -28.76 -32.86
CA GLY A 72 12.26 -27.68 -33.83
C GLY A 72 12.33 -26.30 -33.19
N SER A 73 11.76 -25.26 -33.80
CA SER A 73 11.74 -23.90 -33.29
C SER A 73 10.31 -23.38 -33.14
N VAL A 74 9.93 -23.02 -31.93
CA VAL A 74 8.62 -22.38 -31.65
C VAL A 74 8.67 -20.85 -31.78
N ARG A 75 9.84 -20.30 -32.15
CA ARG A 75 10.02 -18.84 -32.12
C ARG A 75 9.08 -18.12 -33.07
N GLU A 76 9.02 -18.59 -34.33
CA GLU A 76 8.20 -18.00 -35.39
C GLU A 76 6.81 -18.66 -35.50
N ALA A 77 6.54 -19.69 -34.67
CA ALA A 77 5.25 -20.36 -34.65
C ALA A 77 4.19 -19.52 -33.97
N GLY A 78 2.93 -19.66 -34.39
CA GLY A 78 1.77 -19.12 -33.73
C GLY A 78 1.47 -19.77 -32.38
N LEU A 79 0.38 -19.34 -31.71
CA LEU A 79 -0.09 -19.94 -30.48
C LEU A 79 -0.49 -21.41 -30.69
N PHE A 80 -0.47 -22.21 -29.62
CA PHE A 80 -0.94 -23.59 -29.73
C PHE A 80 -2.42 -23.65 -30.09
N GLY A 81 -2.75 -24.36 -31.16
CA GLY A 81 -4.09 -24.46 -31.69
C GLY A 81 -4.50 -23.34 -32.65
N GLN A 82 -3.68 -22.31 -32.88
CA GLN A 82 -3.96 -21.18 -33.76
C GLN A 82 -4.32 -21.60 -35.19
N GLN A 83 -3.58 -22.57 -35.74
CA GLN A 83 -3.80 -23.10 -37.13
C GLN A 83 -5.23 -23.66 -37.37
N ARG A 84 -6.01 -23.83 -36.32
CA ARG A 84 -7.41 -24.36 -36.43
C ARG A 84 -8.40 -23.27 -36.76
N TYR A 85 -8.03 -22.03 -36.60
CA TYR A 85 -8.91 -20.89 -36.69
C TYR A 85 -8.37 -19.89 -37.71
N GLY A 86 -9.27 -19.28 -38.47
CA GLY A 86 -8.95 -18.16 -39.35
C GLY A 86 -8.98 -16.82 -38.61
N THR A 87 -9.22 -15.75 -39.34
CA THR A 87 -9.49 -14.43 -38.77
C THR A 87 -10.75 -14.48 -37.89
N GLY A 88 -10.77 -13.66 -36.84
CA GLY A 88 -11.74 -13.77 -35.75
C GLY A 88 -13.20 -13.38 -36.06
N ASP A 89 -13.51 -12.76 -37.18
CA ASP A 89 -14.85 -12.44 -37.72
C ASP A 89 -15.93 -12.18 -36.64
N ASN A 90 -15.73 -11.19 -35.78
CA ASN A 90 -16.59 -10.84 -34.65
C ASN A 90 -16.75 -11.91 -33.54
N GLN A 91 -15.95 -12.95 -33.54
CA GLN A 91 -16.02 -13.99 -32.52
C GLN A 91 -15.19 -13.62 -31.27
N LYS A 92 -15.44 -14.37 -30.20
CA LYS A 92 -14.61 -14.35 -29.00
C LYS A 92 -13.62 -15.52 -29.05
N ILE A 93 -12.41 -15.33 -28.51
CA ILE A 93 -11.41 -16.40 -28.39
C ILE A 93 -11.02 -16.58 -26.92
N ILE A 94 -10.84 -17.82 -26.49
CA ILE A 94 -10.25 -18.15 -25.19
C ILE A 94 -8.75 -18.36 -25.37
N VAL A 95 -7.96 -17.71 -24.53
CA VAL A 95 -6.50 -17.95 -24.42
C VAL A 95 -6.23 -18.57 -23.05
N THR A 96 -5.65 -19.75 -23.04
CA THR A 96 -5.24 -20.46 -21.81
C THR A 96 -3.73 -20.37 -21.62
N GLU A 97 -3.26 -20.70 -20.44
CA GLU A 97 -1.83 -20.71 -20.15
C GLU A 97 -1.14 -21.91 -20.79
N GLY A 98 -1.72 -23.10 -20.69
CA GLY A 98 -1.16 -24.36 -21.11
C GLY A 98 -1.94 -25.07 -22.21
N GLU A 99 -1.25 -25.97 -22.93
CA GLU A 99 -1.80 -26.73 -24.06
C GLU A 99 -2.94 -27.67 -23.62
N LEU A 100 -2.81 -28.29 -22.43
CA LEU A 100 -3.85 -29.19 -21.91
C LEU A 100 -5.11 -28.43 -21.57
N ASP A 101 -4.97 -27.20 -21.05
CA ASP A 101 -6.08 -26.33 -20.70
C ASP A 101 -6.84 -25.86 -21.93
N ALA A 102 -6.13 -25.58 -23.03
CA ALA A 102 -6.78 -25.27 -24.31
C ALA A 102 -7.62 -26.46 -24.82
N ILE A 103 -7.11 -27.66 -24.71
CA ILE A 103 -7.85 -28.88 -25.13
C ILE A 103 -9.05 -29.10 -24.21
N ALA A 104 -8.88 -28.94 -22.89
CA ALA A 104 -9.94 -29.10 -21.88
C ALA A 104 -11.05 -28.08 -22.10
N ALA A 105 -10.70 -26.81 -22.24
CA ALA A 105 -11.66 -25.75 -22.52
C ALA A 105 -12.40 -26.02 -23.84
N SER A 106 -11.69 -26.36 -24.92
CA SER A 106 -12.33 -26.73 -26.20
C SER A 106 -13.28 -27.92 -26.07
N GLN A 107 -12.93 -28.91 -25.24
CA GLN A 107 -13.80 -30.07 -24.97
C GLN A 107 -15.07 -29.64 -24.22
N MET A 108 -14.96 -28.79 -23.21
CA MET A 108 -16.10 -28.29 -22.44
C MET A 108 -17.05 -27.41 -23.26
N PHE A 109 -16.55 -26.75 -24.30
CA PHE A 109 -17.38 -25.98 -25.26
C PHE A 109 -17.79 -26.75 -26.50
N ASP A 110 -17.55 -28.05 -26.52
CA ASP A 110 -17.87 -28.93 -27.66
C ASP A 110 -17.19 -28.48 -28.99
N GLY A 111 -16.08 -27.76 -28.84
CA GLY A 111 -15.31 -27.18 -29.95
C GLY A 111 -15.97 -26.02 -30.69
N LYS A 112 -17.04 -25.43 -30.12
CA LYS A 112 -17.80 -24.32 -30.71
C LYS A 112 -17.17 -22.95 -30.47
N VAL A 113 -16.31 -22.84 -29.44
CA VAL A 113 -15.56 -21.62 -29.10
C VAL A 113 -14.10 -21.80 -29.54
N PRO A 114 -13.49 -20.80 -30.21
CA PRO A 114 -12.07 -20.81 -30.48
C PRO A 114 -11.27 -20.80 -29.17
N VAL A 115 -10.32 -21.74 -29.04
CA VAL A 115 -9.44 -21.83 -27.85
C VAL A 115 -8.01 -22.07 -28.31
N VAL A 116 -7.08 -21.27 -27.80
CA VAL A 116 -5.65 -21.37 -28.02
C VAL A 116 -4.89 -21.31 -26.70
N SER A 117 -3.63 -21.68 -26.67
CA SER A 117 -2.79 -21.43 -25.48
C SER A 117 -1.48 -20.74 -25.84
N LEU A 118 -0.89 -20.13 -24.81
CA LEU A 118 0.44 -19.54 -24.88
C LEU A 118 1.50 -20.60 -25.20
N LYS A 119 2.59 -20.20 -25.87
CA LYS A 119 3.74 -21.07 -26.19
C LYS A 119 4.64 -21.28 -24.98
N GLY A 120 4.86 -20.19 -24.23
CA GLY A 120 5.77 -20.13 -23.11
C GLY A 120 5.10 -20.15 -21.73
N GLY A 121 3.80 -20.42 -21.66
CA GLY A 121 3.02 -20.28 -20.43
C GLY A 121 3.04 -18.83 -19.89
N ALA A 122 2.68 -18.62 -18.62
CA ALA A 122 2.64 -17.29 -17.99
C ALA A 122 3.94 -16.51 -18.13
N ALA A 123 5.09 -17.15 -17.98
CA ALA A 123 6.40 -16.49 -18.10
C ALA A 123 6.66 -15.91 -19.50
N GLY A 124 6.12 -16.55 -20.54
CA GLY A 124 6.26 -16.13 -21.94
C GLY A 124 5.18 -15.17 -22.44
N ALA A 125 4.15 -14.88 -21.65
CA ALA A 125 2.92 -14.22 -22.05
C ALA A 125 3.14 -12.93 -22.86
N GLY A 126 3.95 -11.99 -22.37
CA GLY A 126 4.18 -10.72 -23.05
C GLY A 126 4.78 -10.87 -24.46
N ARG A 127 5.69 -11.83 -24.66
CA ARG A 127 6.25 -12.12 -25.96
C ARG A 127 5.24 -12.82 -26.88
N ASP A 128 4.49 -13.76 -26.32
CA ASP A 128 3.54 -14.55 -27.09
C ASP A 128 2.36 -13.68 -27.55
N PHE A 129 1.85 -12.77 -26.71
CA PHE A 129 0.82 -11.80 -27.10
C PHE A 129 1.31 -10.84 -28.19
N LYS A 130 2.53 -10.31 -28.08
CA LYS A 130 3.10 -9.43 -29.09
C LYS A 130 3.30 -10.17 -30.44
N SER A 131 3.77 -11.42 -30.40
CA SER A 131 3.97 -12.22 -31.63
C SER A 131 2.65 -12.64 -32.29
N ALA A 132 1.59 -12.85 -31.52
CA ALA A 132 0.27 -13.25 -32.01
C ALA A 132 -0.69 -12.06 -32.22
N TYR A 133 -0.16 -10.82 -32.21
CA TYR A 133 -0.99 -9.62 -32.24
C TYR A 133 -2.02 -9.62 -33.38
N GLN A 134 -1.58 -9.83 -34.64
CA GLN A 134 -2.47 -9.78 -35.81
C GLN A 134 -3.59 -10.82 -35.73
N PHE A 135 -3.28 -12.02 -35.25
CA PHE A 135 -4.26 -13.09 -35.09
C PHE A 135 -5.28 -12.73 -33.99
N LEU A 136 -4.80 -12.39 -32.78
CA LEU A 136 -5.67 -12.10 -31.65
C LEU A 136 -6.47 -10.81 -31.83
N ASP A 137 -5.90 -9.79 -32.45
CA ASP A 137 -6.60 -8.53 -32.72
C ASP A 137 -7.75 -8.68 -33.72
N SER A 138 -7.78 -9.74 -34.52
CA SER A 138 -8.90 -10.06 -35.42
C SER A 138 -10.17 -10.48 -34.68
N PHE A 139 -10.06 -10.87 -33.39
CA PHE A 139 -11.20 -11.25 -32.57
C PHE A 139 -11.85 -10.04 -31.90
N LYS A 140 -13.15 -10.11 -31.66
CA LYS A 140 -13.91 -9.07 -30.97
C LYS A 140 -13.52 -8.94 -29.49
N GLU A 141 -13.39 -10.08 -28.82
CA GLU A 141 -12.99 -10.16 -27.41
C GLU A 141 -12.01 -11.32 -27.22
N ILE A 142 -11.00 -11.07 -26.38
CA ILE A 142 -10.01 -12.05 -25.98
C ILE A 142 -10.28 -12.41 -24.51
N ILE A 143 -10.70 -13.65 -24.26
CA ILE A 143 -11.04 -14.12 -22.92
C ILE A 143 -9.84 -14.88 -22.37
N LEU A 144 -9.22 -14.34 -21.34
CA LEU A 144 -8.09 -14.97 -20.66
C LEU A 144 -8.62 -15.96 -19.61
N CYS A 145 -8.24 -17.22 -19.75
CA CYS A 145 -8.51 -18.29 -18.81
C CYS A 145 -7.18 -18.84 -18.32
N PHE A 146 -6.56 -18.13 -17.39
CA PHE A 146 -5.25 -18.47 -16.82
C PHE A 146 -5.39 -19.11 -15.45
N ASP A 147 -4.31 -19.73 -14.99
CA ASP A 147 -4.27 -20.38 -13.68
C ASP A 147 -4.60 -19.38 -12.57
N ALA A 148 -5.35 -19.81 -11.56
CA ALA A 148 -5.74 -18.99 -10.42
C ALA A 148 -4.57 -18.86 -9.41
N ASP A 149 -3.43 -18.37 -9.88
CA ASP A 149 -2.23 -18.10 -9.08
C ASP A 149 -1.54 -16.79 -9.50
N GLN A 150 -0.44 -16.42 -8.82
CA GLN A 150 0.26 -15.17 -9.09
C GLN A 150 0.84 -15.13 -10.51
N ALA A 151 1.33 -16.23 -11.04
CA ALA A 151 1.91 -16.27 -12.39
C ALA A 151 0.82 -15.98 -13.45
N GLY A 152 -0.39 -16.51 -13.26
CA GLY A 152 -1.53 -16.21 -14.12
C GLY A 152 -1.94 -14.73 -14.04
N ALA A 153 -1.95 -14.13 -12.82
CA ALA A 153 -2.21 -12.70 -12.66
C ALA A 153 -1.17 -11.83 -13.39
N ASP A 154 0.12 -12.13 -13.24
CA ASP A 154 1.21 -11.43 -13.95
C ASP A 154 1.09 -11.57 -15.48
N ALA A 155 0.59 -12.71 -15.96
CA ALA A 155 0.36 -12.93 -17.38
C ALA A 155 -0.82 -12.10 -17.92
N VAL A 156 -1.86 -11.88 -17.11
CA VAL A 156 -2.97 -10.96 -17.44
C VAL A 156 -2.45 -9.53 -17.63
N GLU A 157 -1.60 -9.03 -16.74
CA GLU A 157 -1.00 -7.70 -16.86
C GLU A 157 -0.22 -7.54 -18.17
N LYS A 158 0.59 -8.56 -18.53
CA LYS A 158 1.33 -8.57 -19.79
C LYS A 158 0.42 -8.61 -21.03
N ALA A 159 -0.73 -9.28 -20.94
CA ALA A 159 -1.74 -9.26 -22.00
C ALA A 159 -2.37 -7.86 -22.12
N ALA A 160 -2.61 -7.20 -20.98
CA ALA A 160 -3.22 -5.89 -20.92
C ALA A 160 -2.34 -4.79 -21.54
N GLU A 161 -1.02 -4.89 -21.45
CA GLU A 161 -0.10 -4.00 -22.19
C GLU A 161 -0.37 -3.97 -23.70
N VAL A 162 -0.94 -5.05 -24.25
CA VAL A 162 -1.13 -5.21 -25.70
C VAL A 162 -2.60 -5.05 -26.11
N PHE A 163 -3.55 -5.56 -25.29
CA PHE A 163 -4.96 -5.74 -25.69
C PHE A 163 -5.96 -5.19 -24.67
N ALA A 164 -5.61 -4.25 -23.79
CA ALA A 164 -6.45 -3.79 -22.66
C ALA A 164 -7.96 -3.63 -22.99
N GLY A 165 -8.28 -3.00 -24.11
CA GLY A 165 -9.66 -2.71 -24.52
C GLY A 165 -10.48 -3.93 -24.97
N LYS A 166 -9.84 -5.05 -25.33
CA LYS A 166 -10.49 -6.28 -25.82
C LYS A 166 -10.45 -7.42 -24.80
N LEU A 167 -9.73 -7.24 -23.68
CA LEU A 167 -9.54 -8.30 -22.70
C LEU A 167 -10.76 -8.47 -21.80
N ARG A 168 -11.09 -9.74 -21.59
CA ARG A 168 -12.00 -10.19 -20.55
C ARG A 168 -11.34 -11.28 -19.73
N ILE A 169 -11.60 -11.27 -18.44
CA ILE A 169 -11.00 -12.20 -17.49
C ILE A 169 -12.05 -13.21 -17.05
N MET A 170 -11.74 -14.47 -17.27
CA MET A 170 -12.51 -15.60 -16.79
C MET A 170 -11.90 -16.03 -15.45
N LYS A 171 -12.48 -15.55 -14.33
CA LYS A 171 -11.98 -15.84 -12.97
C LYS A 171 -12.35 -17.26 -12.58
N LEU A 172 -11.36 -18.14 -12.49
CA LEU A 172 -11.51 -19.49 -11.95
C LEU A 172 -11.60 -19.43 -10.42
N ASP A 173 -12.40 -20.33 -9.82
CA ASP A 173 -12.49 -20.46 -8.38
C ASP A 173 -11.42 -21.45 -7.87
N PRO A 174 -10.40 -21.00 -7.14
CA PRO A 174 -9.30 -21.87 -6.70
C PRO A 174 -9.75 -22.96 -5.71
N THR A 175 -10.94 -22.83 -5.11
CA THR A 175 -11.51 -23.89 -4.24
C THR A 175 -12.06 -25.08 -5.04
N VAL A 176 -12.38 -24.86 -6.31
CA VAL A 176 -12.87 -25.86 -7.26
C VAL A 176 -11.72 -26.44 -8.06
N GLY A 177 -10.88 -25.56 -8.63
CA GLY A 177 -9.74 -25.93 -9.45
C GLY A 177 -9.00 -24.70 -9.96
N LYS A 178 -7.71 -24.83 -10.12
CA LYS A 178 -6.87 -23.70 -10.53
C LYS A 178 -6.79 -23.50 -12.03
N ASP A 179 -7.11 -24.53 -12.84
CA ASP A 179 -6.98 -24.54 -14.29
C ASP A 179 -8.20 -25.18 -14.98
N ALA A 180 -8.29 -25.09 -16.31
CA ALA A 180 -9.39 -25.67 -17.07
C ALA A 180 -9.45 -27.21 -17.01
N VAL A 181 -8.29 -27.86 -16.88
CA VAL A 181 -8.25 -29.33 -16.72
C VAL A 181 -8.88 -29.77 -15.41
N ASP A 182 -8.69 -29.03 -14.33
CA ASP A 182 -9.29 -29.34 -13.02
C ASP A 182 -10.84 -29.28 -13.09
N TYR A 183 -11.41 -28.25 -13.73
CA TYR A 183 -12.86 -28.16 -13.97
C TYR A 183 -13.39 -29.33 -14.78
N LEU A 184 -12.68 -29.70 -15.85
CA LEU A 184 -13.07 -30.85 -16.68
C LEU A 184 -13.03 -32.16 -15.88
N LYS A 185 -11.99 -32.38 -15.08
CA LYS A 185 -11.85 -33.58 -14.22
C LYS A 185 -12.95 -33.65 -13.15
N ALA A 186 -13.35 -32.53 -12.61
CA ALA A 186 -14.43 -32.41 -11.65
C ALA A 186 -15.84 -32.57 -12.29
N GLY A 187 -15.93 -32.65 -13.62
CA GLY A 187 -17.22 -32.76 -14.33
C GLY A 187 -18.01 -31.44 -14.35
N LEU A 188 -17.39 -30.31 -14.05
CA LEU A 188 -18.00 -29.00 -13.88
C LEU A 188 -18.07 -28.21 -15.20
N THR A 189 -18.45 -28.88 -16.27
CA THR A 189 -18.53 -28.26 -17.61
C THR A 189 -19.50 -27.07 -17.66
N LYS A 190 -20.67 -27.18 -17.01
CA LYS A 190 -21.67 -26.10 -16.99
C LYS A 190 -21.15 -24.88 -16.22
N ASP A 191 -20.49 -25.10 -15.10
CA ASP A 191 -19.93 -24.01 -14.28
C ASP A 191 -18.81 -23.28 -15.04
N PHE A 192 -17.93 -24.03 -15.72
CA PHE A 192 -16.91 -23.46 -16.59
C PHE A 192 -17.50 -22.62 -17.72
N GLN A 193 -18.57 -23.12 -18.36
CA GLN A 193 -19.28 -22.34 -19.38
C GLN A 193 -19.94 -21.08 -18.81
N GLN A 194 -20.45 -21.10 -17.58
CA GLN A 194 -21.00 -19.92 -16.93
C GLN A 194 -19.90 -18.87 -16.66
N LEU A 195 -18.69 -19.29 -16.24
CA LEU A 195 -17.58 -18.37 -16.05
C LEU A 195 -17.19 -17.65 -17.35
N TYR A 196 -17.24 -18.35 -18.49
CA TYR A 196 -17.04 -17.72 -19.80
C TYR A 196 -18.05 -16.62 -20.10
N TRP A 197 -19.34 -16.87 -19.86
CA TRP A 197 -20.39 -15.88 -20.09
C TRP A 197 -20.32 -14.71 -19.10
N LYS A 198 -19.80 -14.95 -17.88
CA LYS A 198 -19.60 -13.95 -16.83
C LYS A 198 -18.23 -13.27 -16.91
N ALA A 199 -17.39 -13.60 -17.89
CA ALA A 199 -16.06 -12.99 -18.01
C ALA A 199 -16.16 -11.47 -18.02
N SER A 200 -15.56 -10.82 -17.03
CA SER A 200 -15.58 -9.38 -16.84
C SER A 200 -14.50 -8.69 -17.68
N GLN A 201 -14.76 -7.46 -18.09
CA GLN A 201 -13.73 -6.66 -18.74
C GLN A 201 -12.51 -6.53 -17.81
N TYR A 202 -11.32 -6.61 -18.38
CA TYR A 202 -10.11 -6.32 -17.62
C TYR A 202 -10.13 -4.86 -17.13
N VAL A 203 -9.89 -4.69 -15.86
CA VAL A 203 -9.73 -3.37 -15.22
C VAL A 203 -8.37 -3.38 -14.53
N PRO A 204 -7.48 -2.44 -14.85
CA PRO A 204 -6.17 -2.34 -14.21
C PRO A 204 -6.29 -2.20 -12.69
N GLU A 205 -5.29 -2.69 -11.97
CA GLU A 205 -5.23 -2.50 -10.51
C GLU A 205 -5.35 -1.02 -10.15
N GLY A 206 -6.13 -0.73 -9.12
CA GLY A 206 -6.40 0.65 -8.68
C GLY A 206 -7.53 1.38 -9.42
N VAL A 207 -8.08 0.82 -10.52
CA VAL A 207 -9.29 1.32 -11.17
C VAL A 207 -10.48 0.53 -10.66
N LEU A 208 -11.41 1.19 -9.99
CA LEU A 208 -12.59 0.57 -9.39
C LEU A 208 -13.78 0.65 -10.35
N SER A 209 -14.57 -0.41 -10.42
CA SER A 209 -15.90 -0.37 -10.99
C SER A 209 -16.85 0.46 -10.11
N PRO A 210 -17.98 0.95 -10.66
CA PRO A 210 -18.99 1.65 -9.85
C PRO A 210 -19.50 0.82 -8.67
N ASP A 211 -19.66 -0.48 -8.84
CA ASP A 211 -20.14 -1.39 -7.77
C ASP A 211 -19.09 -1.53 -6.67
N GLU A 212 -17.81 -1.78 -7.01
CA GLU A 212 -16.71 -1.83 -6.04
C GLU A 212 -16.52 -0.48 -5.32
N LEU A 213 -16.73 0.63 -6.04
CA LEU A 213 -16.71 1.97 -5.44
C LEU A 213 -17.87 2.14 -4.47
N TRP A 214 -19.07 1.68 -4.84
CA TRP A 214 -20.24 1.73 -3.96
C TRP A 214 -20.05 0.90 -2.70
N ASP A 215 -19.52 -0.32 -2.82
CA ASP A 215 -19.23 -1.18 -1.67
C ASP A 215 -18.27 -0.49 -0.69
N ARG A 216 -17.24 0.21 -1.20
CA ARG A 216 -16.33 1.00 -0.35
C ARG A 216 -16.99 2.23 0.26
N LEU A 217 -17.89 2.90 -0.47
CA LEU A 217 -18.57 4.11 0.02
C LEU A 217 -19.67 3.78 1.03
N SER A 218 -20.33 2.62 0.88
CA SER A 218 -21.36 2.14 1.78
C SER A 218 -20.81 1.48 3.05
N ALA A 219 -19.52 1.12 3.08
CA ALA A 219 -18.86 0.68 4.29
C ALA A 219 -18.83 1.83 5.34
N GLU A 220 -18.98 1.49 6.60
CA GLU A 220 -18.86 2.45 7.68
C GLU A 220 -17.49 3.15 7.62
N ARG A 221 -17.52 4.48 7.71
CA ARG A 221 -16.27 5.24 7.78
C ARG A 221 -15.61 4.93 9.12
N PRO A 222 -14.29 4.72 9.14
CA PRO A 222 -13.60 4.59 10.41
C PRO A 222 -13.81 5.85 11.26
N ASP A 223 -14.17 5.65 12.50
CA ASP A 223 -14.28 6.72 13.48
C ASP A 223 -12.95 7.46 13.66
N ALA A 224 -13.02 8.66 14.21
CA ALA A 224 -11.82 9.36 14.65
C ALA A 224 -11.07 8.48 15.66
N LEU A 225 -9.74 8.35 15.51
CA LEU A 225 -8.89 7.64 16.49
C LEU A 225 -8.83 8.38 17.84
N GLY A 226 -9.13 9.66 17.83
CA GLY A 226 -9.17 10.48 19.02
C GLY A 226 -9.39 11.96 18.70
N THR A 227 -9.39 12.74 19.76
CA THR A 227 -9.56 14.20 19.72
C THR A 227 -8.35 14.87 20.36
N TYR A 228 -8.23 16.18 20.14
CA TYR A 228 -7.26 17.02 20.85
C TYR A 228 -7.83 17.43 22.22
N PRO A 229 -6.96 17.79 23.18
CA PRO A 229 -7.44 18.27 24.49
C PRO A 229 -8.18 19.62 24.44
N TRP A 230 -8.19 20.30 23.28
CA TRP A 230 -8.69 21.68 23.13
C TRP A 230 -9.90 21.73 22.20
N GLY A 231 -10.98 22.35 22.69
CA GLY A 231 -12.28 22.36 22.03
C GLY A 231 -12.29 23.12 20.71
N LYS A 232 -11.64 24.30 20.65
CA LYS A 232 -11.57 25.11 19.41
C LYS A 232 -10.81 24.40 18.30
N LEU A 233 -9.72 23.68 18.61
CA LEU A 233 -9.00 22.90 17.61
C LEU A 233 -9.88 21.73 17.10
N ASN A 234 -10.60 21.06 17.98
CA ASN A 234 -11.54 19.99 17.60
C ASN A 234 -12.68 20.48 16.71
N SER A 235 -13.20 21.68 16.95
CA SER A 235 -14.29 22.24 16.13
C SER A 235 -13.89 22.45 14.66
N ILE A 236 -12.60 22.66 14.38
CA ILE A 236 -12.06 22.85 13.03
C ILE A 236 -11.62 21.52 12.40
N THR A 237 -10.97 20.66 13.20
CA THR A 237 -10.35 19.41 12.70
C THR A 237 -11.28 18.21 12.79
N HIS A 238 -12.26 18.23 13.68
CA HIS A 238 -13.10 17.09 14.05
C HIS A 238 -12.28 15.88 14.56
N GLY A 239 -11.22 16.14 15.35
CA GLY A 239 -10.27 15.13 15.80
C GLY A 239 -9.30 14.68 14.70
N PHE A 240 -8.75 13.48 14.84
CA PHE A 240 -7.79 12.89 13.89
C PHE A 240 -8.16 11.43 13.58
N ARG A 241 -7.84 10.98 12.36
CA ARG A 241 -8.33 9.73 11.76
C ARG A 241 -7.18 8.82 11.33
N PRO A 242 -7.45 7.51 11.10
CA PRO A 242 -6.47 6.61 10.50
C PRO A 242 -5.88 7.19 9.20
N THR A 243 -4.62 6.88 8.94
CA THR A 243 -3.85 7.31 7.77
C THR A 243 -3.47 8.79 7.69
N GLU A 244 -3.86 9.62 8.67
CA GLU A 244 -3.53 11.04 8.64
C GLU A 244 -2.08 11.31 9.08
N LEU A 245 -1.42 12.19 8.33
CA LEU A 245 -0.13 12.79 8.66
C LEU A 245 -0.37 14.23 9.10
N ILE A 246 -0.12 14.50 10.38
CA ILE A 246 -0.37 15.78 11.04
C ILE A 246 0.97 16.41 11.37
N THR A 247 1.25 17.58 10.81
CA THR A 247 2.47 18.34 11.12
C THR A 247 2.19 19.46 12.11
N ILE A 248 2.90 19.47 13.22
CA ILE A 248 2.93 20.59 14.17
C ILE A 248 4.20 21.40 13.91
N THR A 249 4.04 22.70 13.73
CA THR A 249 5.16 23.57 13.39
C THR A 249 5.18 24.84 14.24
N ALA A 250 6.36 25.30 14.59
CA ALA A 250 6.58 26.55 15.33
C ALA A 250 8.05 26.97 15.22
N GLY A 251 8.35 28.17 15.64
CA GLY A 251 9.71 28.59 15.95
C GLY A 251 10.35 27.73 17.04
N SER A 252 11.67 27.89 17.24
CA SER A 252 12.37 27.18 18.32
C SER A 252 11.88 27.66 19.69
N GLY A 253 11.78 26.73 20.67
CA GLY A 253 11.38 27.06 22.04
C GLY A 253 9.92 27.45 22.27
N LEU A 254 9.04 27.33 21.28
CA LEU A 254 7.63 27.74 21.39
C LEU A 254 6.70 26.62 21.89
N GLY A 255 7.22 25.57 22.51
CA GLY A 255 6.40 24.56 23.22
C GLY A 255 5.83 23.44 22.36
N LYS A 256 6.41 23.11 21.17
CA LYS A 256 5.96 21.98 20.32
C LYS A 256 5.88 20.66 21.08
N SER A 257 6.94 20.30 21.78
CA SER A 257 7.00 19.06 22.58
C SER A 257 5.98 19.06 23.74
N SER A 258 5.73 20.22 24.35
CA SER A 258 4.70 20.35 25.40
C SER A 258 3.30 20.13 24.84
N VAL A 259 2.98 20.69 23.67
CA VAL A 259 1.71 20.44 22.95
C VAL A 259 1.55 18.95 22.64
N LEU A 260 2.60 18.26 22.17
CA LEU A 260 2.54 16.82 21.92
C LEU A 260 2.32 16.01 23.20
N ARG A 261 2.94 16.39 24.31
CA ARG A 261 2.72 15.71 25.61
C ARG A 261 1.26 15.82 26.07
N GLU A 262 0.65 16.99 25.95
CA GLU A 262 -0.78 17.16 26.26
C GLU A 262 -1.66 16.30 25.34
N VAL A 263 -1.35 16.24 24.03
CA VAL A 263 -2.08 15.39 23.08
C VAL A 263 -1.93 13.92 23.43
N VAL A 264 -0.72 13.44 23.70
CA VAL A 264 -0.45 12.03 24.06
C VAL A 264 -1.19 11.64 25.33
N MET A 265 -1.11 12.47 26.38
CA MET A 265 -1.79 12.20 27.65
C MET A 265 -3.32 12.29 27.52
N HIS A 266 -3.82 13.17 26.68
CA HIS A 266 -5.26 13.22 26.38
C HIS A 266 -5.72 11.93 25.68
N ILE A 267 -4.99 11.46 24.66
CA ILE A 267 -5.30 10.20 23.96
C ILE A 267 -5.28 9.02 24.94
N LYS A 268 -4.25 8.93 25.79
CA LYS A 268 -4.15 7.91 26.83
C LYS A 268 -5.36 7.89 27.74
N ASN A 269 -5.83 9.05 28.15
CA ASN A 269 -6.93 9.18 29.13
C ASN A 269 -8.33 9.02 28.51
N THR A 270 -8.45 9.11 27.18
CA THR A 270 -9.76 9.12 26.48
C THR A 270 -9.96 7.98 25.52
N THR A 271 -8.91 7.19 25.24
CA THR A 271 -8.98 6.06 24.29
C THR A 271 -8.11 4.91 24.77
N ASP A 272 -8.34 3.71 24.22
CA ASP A 272 -7.49 2.53 24.44
C ASP A 272 -6.38 2.38 23.37
N ASN A 273 -6.18 3.39 22.51
CA ASN A 273 -5.20 3.33 21.44
C ASN A 273 -3.77 3.33 21.99
N LYS A 274 -2.96 2.37 21.56
CA LYS A 274 -1.52 2.36 21.86
C LYS A 274 -0.80 3.47 21.12
N ILE A 275 0.14 4.11 21.80
CA ILE A 275 0.86 5.31 21.34
C ILE A 275 2.34 5.03 21.30
N GLY A 276 2.98 5.25 20.15
CA GLY A 276 4.44 5.19 20.00
C GLY A 276 5.04 6.60 19.99
N CYS A 277 6.01 6.84 20.87
CA CYS A 277 6.63 8.14 21.07
C CYS A 277 8.12 8.10 20.70
N LEU A 278 8.52 8.92 19.72
CA LEU A 278 9.88 9.11 19.24
C LEU A 278 10.29 10.57 19.44
N PHE A 279 10.83 10.90 20.61
CA PHE A 279 11.36 12.24 20.92
C PHE A 279 12.87 12.23 20.73
N ILE A 280 13.33 12.56 19.54
CA ILE A 280 14.73 12.34 19.13
C ILE A 280 15.69 13.37 19.74
N GLU A 281 15.19 14.54 20.16
CA GLU A 281 16.02 15.60 20.79
C GLU A 281 16.21 15.42 22.29
N GLU A 282 15.47 14.51 22.91
CA GLU A 282 15.49 14.36 24.38
C GLU A 282 15.96 12.96 24.77
N SER A 283 16.49 12.84 26.00
CA SER A 283 16.69 11.52 26.58
C SER A 283 15.35 10.86 26.93
N VAL A 284 15.34 9.54 27.00
CA VAL A 284 14.15 8.75 27.33
C VAL A 284 13.59 9.11 28.70
N GLU A 285 14.46 9.42 29.68
CA GLU A 285 14.06 9.87 31.00
C GLU A 285 13.35 11.21 30.95
N ARG A 286 13.89 12.17 30.15
CA ARG A 286 13.29 13.48 29.99
C ARG A 286 11.92 13.41 29.32
N THR A 287 11.78 12.53 28.34
CA THR A 287 10.51 12.25 27.67
C THR A 287 9.50 11.67 28.66
N ALA A 288 9.90 10.66 29.44
CA ALA A 288 9.04 10.02 30.44
C ALA A 288 8.61 11.01 31.54
N GLU A 289 9.57 11.79 32.09
CA GLU A 289 9.27 12.85 33.07
C GLU A 289 8.35 13.93 32.49
N GLY A 290 8.39 14.18 31.19
CA GLY A 290 7.48 15.09 30.52
C GLY A 290 6.02 14.61 30.57
N PHE A 291 5.75 13.32 30.34
CA PHE A 291 4.40 12.74 30.48
C PHE A 291 3.95 12.65 31.93
N MET A 292 4.85 12.23 32.84
CA MET A 292 4.57 12.19 34.28
C MET A 292 4.28 13.60 34.84
N GLY A 293 4.94 14.63 34.30
CA GLY A 293 4.68 16.02 34.66
C GLY A 293 3.26 16.47 34.31
N VAL A 294 2.73 15.99 33.17
CA VAL A 294 1.32 16.22 32.79
C VAL A 294 0.38 15.49 33.75
N ASP A 295 0.66 14.24 34.11
CA ASP A 295 -0.12 13.44 35.07
C ASP A 295 -0.16 14.07 36.46
N LEU A 296 0.98 14.53 36.94
CA LEU A 296 1.13 15.10 38.30
C LEU A 296 0.78 16.60 38.39
N ASN A 297 0.50 17.26 37.26
CA ASN A 297 0.37 18.72 37.25
C ASN A 297 1.62 19.43 37.83
N THR A 298 2.81 18.91 37.58
CA THR A 298 4.04 19.41 38.19
C THR A 298 5.24 19.11 37.28
N PRO A 299 6.12 20.08 36.99
CA PRO A 299 7.26 19.86 36.11
C PRO A 299 8.38 19.08 36.86
N VAL A 300 8.22 17.76 36.97
CA VAL A 300 9.05 16.85 37.81
C VAL A 300 10.53 16.83 37.43
N HIS A 301 10.90 17.31 36.26
CA HIS A 301 12.30 17.42 35.81
C HIS A 301 13.04 18.62 36.40
N LEU A 302 12.30 19.58 36.98
CA LEU A 302 12.95 20.77 37.56
C LEU A 302 13.48 20.47 38.96
N PRO A 303 14.66 21.03 39.32
CA PRO A 303 15.20 20.88 40.69
C PRO A 303 14.28 21.45 41.77
N THR A 304 13.36 22.37 41.38
CA THR A 304 12.40 23.01 42.27
C THR A 304 11.07 22.28 42.32
N SER A 305 10.96 21.11 41.68
CA SER A 305 9.72 20.31 41.67
C SER A 305 9.33 19.92 43.10
N ALA A 306 8.04 19.96 43.36
CA ALA A 306 7.46 19.46 44.60
C ALA A 306 7.50 17.95 44.75
N VAL A 307 7.71 17.23 43.65
CA VAL A 307 7.80 15.76 43.59
C VAL A 307 9.22 15.35 43.15
N SER A 308 9.90 14.59 44.00
CA SER A 308 11.23 14.05 43.69
C SER A 308 11.17 12.61 43.20
N ARG A 309 12.23 12.14 42.54
CA ARG A 309 12.33 10.73 42.05
C ARG A 309 12.31 9.68 43.20
N LYS A 310 12.40 10.10 44.44
CA LYS A 310 12.36 9.21 45.61
C LYS A 310 10.99 9.13 46.25
N ASP A 311 10.04 9.95 45.83
CA ASP A 311 8.73 10.01 46.42
C ASP A 311 7.83 8.92 45.82
N ASP A 312 6.93 8.36 46.61
CA ASP A 312 5.94 7.37 46.16
C ASP A 312 5.09 7.92 45.02
N ALA A 313 4.71 9.19 45.08
CA ALA A 313 3.95 9.86 44.02
C ALA A 313 4.64 9.81 42.64
N TYR A 314 5.98 9.82 42.60
CA TYR A 314 6.72 9.68 41.35
C TYR A 314 6.55 8.26 40.75
N LYS A 315 6.68 7.22 41.62
CA LYS A 315 6.49 5.84 41.19
C LYS A 315 5.05 5.56 40.81
N GLU A 316 4.07 6.06 41.56
CA GLU A 316 2.65 5.93 41.25
C GLU A 316 2.29 6.59 39.91
N SER A 317 2.85 7.76 39.64
CA SER A 317 2.67 8.42 38.33
C SER A 317 3.25 7.59 37.18
N PHE A 318 4.47 7.04 37.38
CA PHE A 318 5.04 6.14 36.38
C PHE A 318 4.11 4.95 36.09
N ASP A 319 3.55 4.34 37.12
CA ASP A 319 2.66 3.18 36.97
C ASP A 319 1.33 3.58 36.29
N ARG A 320 0.79 4.77 36.56
CA ARG A 320 -0.41 5.29 35.83
C ARG A 320 -0.11 5.59 34.36
N VAL A 321 1.05 6.17 34.07
CA VAL A 321 1.39 6.61 32.70
C VAL A 321 1.82 5.44 31.82
N PHE A 322 2.65 4.52 32.36
CA PHE A 322 3.32 3.49 31.57
C PHE A 322 2.93 2.06 31.95
N GLY A 323 2.35 1.83 33.13
CA GLY A 323 2.14 0.50 33.69
C GLY A 323 1.21 -0.41 32.88
N ASP A 324 0.28 0.16 32.11
CA ASP A 324 -0.62 -0.57 31.21
C ASP A 324 0.01 -0.87 29.84
N GLY A 325 1.19 -0.31 29.56
CA GLY A 325 1.86 -0.49 28.28
C GLY A 325 1.18 0.20 27.10
N GLN A 326 0.32 1.18 27.33
CA GLN A 326 -0.34 1.94 26.27
C GLN A 326 0.63 2.92 25.61
N ILE A 327 1.57 3.53 26.34
CA ILE A 327 2.60 4.42 25.82
C ILE A 327 3.92 3.66 25.67
N MET A 328 4.47 3.64 24.45
CA MET A 328 5.76 3.07 24.10
C MET A 328 6.72 4.20 23.75
N VAL A 329 7.86 4.29 24.44
CA VAL A 329 8.88 5.32 24.18
C VAL A 329 10.10 4.68 23.53
N MET A 330 10.57 5.28 22.44
CA MET A 330 11.81 4.88 21.78
C MET A 330 12.98 5.61 22.42
N ASP A 331 14.02 4.85 22.81
CA ASP A 331 15.30 5.42 23.19
C ASP A 331 16.09 5.83 21.93
N ALA A 332 16.26 7.13 21.75
CA ALA A 332 17.01 7.69 20.63
C ALA A 332 18.54 7.75 20.89
N SER A 333 19.00 7.49 22.11
CA SER A 333 20.43 7.58 22.49
C SER A 333 21.32 6.53 21.80
N PHE A 334 20.72 5.43 21.34
CA PHE A 334 21.43 4.37 20.60
C PHE A 334 21.79 4.74 19.16
N ASP A 335 21.30 5.88 18.64
CA ASP A 335 21.43 6.23 17.22
C ASP A 335 21.79 7.71 16.99
N THR A 336 22.96 8.12 17.43
CA THR A 336 23.54 9.41 17.00
C THR A 336 23.90 9.39 15.51
N GLY A 337 22.93 9.19 14.65
CA GLY A 337 23.10 9.03 13.20
C GLY A 337 22.02 8.16 12.56
N ALA A 338 20.87 8.00 13.21
CA ALA A 338 19.76 7.22 12.67
C ALA A 338 19.38 7.70 11.26
N THR A 339 19.46 6.78 10.30
CA THR A 339 19.01 7.05 8.94
C THR A 339 17.49 7.13 8.90
N VAL A 340 16.95 7.80 7.88
CA VAL A 340 15.51 7.86 7.62
C VAL A 340 14.89 6.46 7.60
N ASP A 341 15.56 5.51 6.94
CA ASP A 341 15.08 4.13 6.83
C ASP A 341 14.98 3.41 8.17
N GLN A 342 15.92 3.66 9.07
CA GLN A 342 15.89 3.10 10.42
C GLN A 342 14.71 3.65 11.23
N VAL A 343 14.44 4.96 11.15
CA VAL A 343 13.28 5.55 11.84
C VAL A 343 11.97 5.03 11.25
N VAL A 344 11.86 4.97 9.92
CA VAL A 344 10.68 4.39 9.23
C VAL A 344 10.47 2.93 9.63
N ALA A 345 11.54 2.13 9.72
CA ALA A 345 11.46 0.73 10.16
C ALA A 345 10.96 0.61 11.60
N ARG A 346 11.40 1.49 12.51
CA ARG A 346 10.94 1.51 13.92
C ARG A 346 9.48 1.92 14.02
N VAL A 347 9.05 2.96 13.31
CA VAL A 347 7.65 3.37 13.26
C VAL A 347 6.79 2.22 12.71
N ARG A 348 7.25 1.53 11.66
CA ARG A 348 6.57 0.35 11.12
C ARG A 348 6.48 -0.79 12.15
N PHE A 349 7.54 -1.03 12.91
CA PHE A 349 7.54 -2.01 14.00
C PHE A 349 6.53 -1.65 15.09
N MET A 350 6.51 -0.39 15.55
CA MET A 350 5.52 0.08 16.53
C MET A 350 4.10 -0.08 16.02
N ALA A 351 3.85 0.25 14.76
CA ALA A 351 2.53 0.13 14.14
C ALA A 351 2.07 -1.33 13.98
N LYS A 352 2.95 -2.22 13.49
CA LYS A 352 2.56 -3.59 13.10
C LYS A 352 2.79 -4.63 14.19
N ALA A 353 3.86 -4.52 14.97
CA ALA A 353 4.21 -5.51 16.00
C ALA A 353 3.68 -5.13 17.38
N LEU A 354 3.66 -3.82 17.72
CA LEU A 354 3.16 -3.33 19.00
C LEU A 354 1.72 -2.83 18.92
N ASP A 355 1.11 -2.78 17.73
CA ASP A 355 -0.24 -2.32 17.45
C ASP A 355 -0.49 -0.86 17.86
N CYS A 356 0.53 0.00 17.77
CA CYS A 356 0.36 1.42 18.00
C CYS A 356 -0.51 2.03 16.88
N LYS A 357 -1.58 2.72 17.24
CA LYS A 357 -2.46 3.43 16.31
C LYS A 357 -2.08 4.89 16.13
N VAL A 358 -1.43 5.45 17.14
CA VAL A 358 -0.94 6.82 17.17
C VAL A 358 0.58 6.80 17.30
N ILE A 359 1.28 7.54 16.45
CA ILE A 359 2.73 7.72 16.53
C ILE A 359 3.05 9.20 16.62
N VAL A 360 3.99 9.54 17.49
CA VAL A 360 4.50 10.91 17.65
C VAL A 360 6.00 10.92 17.34
N LEU A 361 6.42 11.81 16.44
CA LEU A 361 7.79 11.99 15.99
C LEU A 361 8.25 13.44 16.20
N ASP A 362 9.07 13.69 17.21
CA ASP A 362 9.66 15.00 17.54
C ASP A 362 11.19 14.94 17.40
N HIS A 363 11.83 15.51 16.36
CA HIS A 363 11.27 16.15 15.15
C HIS A 363 11.95 15.64 13.87
N ILE A 364 11.29 15.83 12.72
CA ILE A 364 11.77 15.32 11.42
C ILE A 364 13.09 15.96 10.93
N SER A 365 13.42 17.18 11.35
CA SER A 365 14.61 17.88 10.85
C SER A 365 15.92 17.29 11.34
N ILE A 366 15.96 16.56 12.47
CA ILE A 366 17.17 15.86 12.93
C ILE A 366 17.58 14.75 11.95
N LEU A 367 16.58 14.08 11.37
CA LEU A 367 16.81 12.99 10.43
C LEU A 367 17.52 13.46 9.15
N VAL A 368 17.38 14.73 8.83
CA VAL A 368 18.03 15.34 7.68
C VAL A 368 19.49 15.70 7.97
N SER A 369 19.77 16.14 9.20
CA SER A 369 21.11 16.57 9.62
C SER A 369 22.09 15.41 9.76
N ALA A 370 21.60 14.17 9.93
CA ALA A 370 22.42 12.96 10.05
C ALA A 370 22.89 12.39 8.69
N GLY A 371 22.36 12.87 7.58
CA GLY A 371 22.76 12.47 6.22
C GLY A 371 24.00 13.23 5.74
N GLN A 372 24.91 12.53 5.03
CA GLN A 372 26.12 13.16 4.46
C GLN A 372 25.72 14.23 3.41
N HIS A 373 26.26 15.43 3.56
CA HIS A 373 26.36 16.56 2.61
C HIS A 373 25.62 16.39 1.28
N GLY A 374 24.32 16.67 1.30
CA GLY A 374 23.43 16.71 0.13
C GLY A 374 22.25 17.63 0.42
N ASP A 375 21.50 18.00 -0.57
CA ASP A 375 20.38 18.91 -0.53
C ASP A 375 19.37 18.55 0.60
N GLU A 376 19.40 19.30 1.71
CA GLU A 376 18.50 19.17 2.87
C GLU A 376 17.02 19.07 2.43
N ARG A 377 16.70 19.76 1.35
CA ARG A 377 15.35 19.75 0.76
C ARG A 377 14.98 18.38 0.22
N ARG A 378 15.88 17.71 -0.50
CA ARG A 378 15.62 16.36 -1.05
C ARG A 378 15.44 15.33 0.06
N ALA A 379 16.25 15.42 1.09
CA ALA A 379 16.14 14.51 2.25
C ALA A 379 14.79 14.71 2.97
N LEU A 380 14.30 15.94 3.12
CA LEU A 380 12.97 16.20 3.67
C LEU A 380 11.85 15.70 2.77
N ASP A 381 11.96 15.85 1.46
CA ASP A 381 10.99 15.34 0.48
C ASP A 381 10.90 13.80 0.57
N GLU A 382 12.04 13.13 0.68
CA GLU A 382 12.12 11.68 0.83
C GLU A 382 11.49 11.21 2.16
N ILE A 383 11.84 11.85 3.29
CA ILE A 383 11.27 11.55 4.60
C ILE A 383 9.75 11.70 4.56
N MET A 384 9.24 12.84 4.10
CA MET A 384 7.81 13.09 4.07
C MET A 384 7.06 12.09 3.20
N THR A 385 7.66 11.70 2.06
CA THR A 385 7.09 10.67 1.17
C THR A 385 7.04 9.31 1.87
N LYS A 386 8.12 8.90 2.54
CA LYS A 386 8.16 7.63 3.29
C LYS A 386 7.17 7.63 4.46
N LEU A 387 7.08 8.73 5.21
CA LEU A 387 6.12 8.84 6.31
C LEU A 387 4.67 8.82 5.81
N ARG A 388 4.39 9.49 4.69
CA ARG A 388 3.05 9.45 4.08
C ARG A 388 2.67 8.05 3.62
N THR A 389 3.54 7.36 2.90
CA THR A 389 3.33 5.97 2.50
C THR A 389 3.12 5.08 3.72
N LEU A 390 3.94 5.26 4.76
CA LEU A 390 3.84 4.50 5.99
C LEU A 390 2.48 4.65 6.69
N THR A 391 1.94 5.88 6.79
CA THR A 391 0.61 6.09 7.39
C THR A 391 -0.48 5.37 6.59
N GLN A 392 -0.41 5.40 5.25
CA GLN A 392 -1.36 4.72 4.37
C GLN A 392 -1.28 3.19 4.48
N ASP A 393 -0.05 2.63 4.50
CA ASP A 393 0.18 1.17 4.57
C ASP A 393 -0.19 0.56 5.92
N THR A 394 -0.09 1.35 7.00
CA THR A 394 -0.25 0.85 8.37
C THR A 394 -1.56 1.25 9.03
N GLY A 395 -2.24 2.27 8.50
CA GLY A 395 -3.47 2.80 9.09
C GLY A 395 -3.28 3.65 10.33
N ILE A 396 -2.04 4.03 10.68
CA ILE A 396 -1.75 4.89 11.84
C ILE A 396 -2.08 6.35 11.56
N VAL A 397 -2.28 7.14 12.63
CA VAL A 397 -2.08 8.58 12.59
C VAL A 397 -0.65 8.90 13.04
N LEU A 398 0.01 9.79 12.33
CA LEU A 398 1.38 10.23 12.65
C LEU A 398 1.40 11.73 12.92
N PHE A 399 1.76 12.11 14.15
CA PHE A 399 2.11 13.48 14.51
C PHE A 399 3.59 13.69 14.28
N ALA A 400 3.94 14.62 13.40
CA ALA A 400 5.33 14.97 13.09
C ALA A 400 5.60 16.45 13.43
N VAL A 401 6.72 16.70 14.09
CA VAL A 401 7.15 18.08 14.37
C VAL A 401 8.12 18.56 13.29
N SER A 402 7.91 19.78 12.83
CA SER A 402 8.80 20.47 11.91
C SER A 402 9.12 21.89 12.40
N HIS A 403 10.35 22.35 12.14
CA HIS A 403 10.72 23.74 12.39
C HIS A 403 10.32 24.67 11.23
N LEU A 404 10.06 25.93 11.57
CA LEU A 404 9.87 27.00 10.60
C LEU A 404 11.22 27.63 10.19
N LYS A 405 11.29 28.16 8.98
CA LYS A 405 12.34 29.10 8.59
C LYS A 405 12.16 30.37 9.39
N ARG A 406 13.30 31.00 9.76
CA ARG A 406 13.23 32.36 10.28
C ARG A 406 12.63 33.28 9.24
N PRO A 407 11.59 34.05 9.59
CA PRO A 407 11.03 35.07 8.69
C PRO A 407 12.02 36.22 8.47
N GLU A 408 11.87 36.91 7.36
CA GLU A 408 12.55 38.20 7.16
C GLU A 408 11.84 39.24 8.03
N GLY A 409 12.49 39.72 9.08
CA GLY A 409 11.94 40.72 10.01
C GLY A 409 11.65 40.14 11.39
N LYS A 410 10.41 40.34 11.91
CA LYS A 410 10.00 39.92 13.25
C LYS A 410 10.08 38.40 13.38
N GLY A 411 10.77 37.90 14.39
CA GLY A 411 10.97 36.48 14.65
C GLY A 411 9.68 35.79 15.10
N HIS A 412 9.65 34.47 15.01
CA HIS A 412 8.52 33.69 15.56
C HIS A 412 8.50 33.77 17.06
N GLU A 413 9.67 33.89 17.71
CA GLU A 413 9.88 34.14 19.13
C GLU A 413 9.30 35.49 19.60
N ASP A 414 9.09 36.43 18.68
CA ASP A 414 8.51 37.76 18.92
C ASP A 414 7.02 37.81 18.52
N GLY A 415 6.40 36.67 18.22
CA GLY A 415 4.97 36.55 17.89
C GLY A 415 4.66 36.79 16.41
N ALA A 416 5.62 36.56 15.49
CA ALA A 416 5.27 36.56 14.07
C ALA A 416 4.32 35.43 13.73
N ALA A 417 3.29 35.74 12.93
CA ALA A 417 2.32 34.75 12.47
C ALA A 417 2.97 33.65 11.63
N THR A 418 2.48 32.43 11.82
CA THR A 418 2.94 31.26 11.04
C THR A 418 2.25 31.17 9.68
N SER A 419 2.96 30.69 8.68
CA SER A 419 2.40 30.42 7.35
C SER A 419 2.97 29.16 6.73
N VAL A 420 2.24 28.58 5.79
CA VAL A 420 2.69 27.39 5.03
C VAL A 420 4.00 27.66 4.28
N SER A 421 4.21 28.90 3.79
CA SER A 421 5.40 29.29 3.05
C SER A 421 6.69 29.30 3.90
N GLN A 422 6.54 29.35 5.22
CA GLN A 422 7.66 29.35 6.17
C GLN A 422 8.10 27.96 6.62
N LEU A 423 7.42 26.90 6.19
CA LEU A 423 7.85 25.53 6.49
C LEU A 423 9.26 25.30 5.97
N ARG A 424 10.16 24.92 6.88
CA ARG A 424 11.60 24.82 6.59
C ARG A 424 11.84 23.69 5.59
N GLY A 425 12.58 24.01 4.54
CA GLY A 425 13.20 23.05 3.64
C GLY A 425 12.33 22.63 2.46
N SER A 426 11.03 22.37 2.59
CA SER A 426 10.30 21.75 1.51
C SER A 426 8.79 22.05 1.47
N ALA A 427 8.30 22.25 0.26
CA ALA A 427 6.86 22.28 -0.01
C ALA A 427 6.20 20.91 0.28
N SER A 428 6.97 19.83 0.32
CA SER A 428 6.45 18.48 0.56
C SER A 428 5.80 18.33 1.94
N ILE A 429 6.30 19.02 2.97
CA ILE A 429 5.67 19.04 4.30
C ILE A 429 4.22 19.51 4.16
N ALA A 430 4.01 20.65 3.48
CA ALA A 430 2.67 21.16 3.25
C ALA A 430 1.85 20.27 2.32
N GLN A 431 2.44 19.68 1.29
CA GLN A 431 1.73 18.86 0.32
C GLN A 431 1.28 17.52 0.88
N LEU A 432 2.15 16.83 1.61
CA LEU A 432 1.95 15.46 2.07
C LEU A 432 1.22 15.36 3.42
N SER A 433 1.27 16.42 4.27
CA SER A 433 0.48 16.45 5.49
C SER A 433 -1.02 16.63 5.19
N ASP A 434 -1.87 15.98 5.99
CA ASP A 434 -3.32 16.18 5.95
C ASP A 434 -3.70 17.42 6.77
N PHE A 435 -3.02 17.63 7.89
CA PHE A 435 -3.13 18.84 8.70
C PHE A 435 -1.76 19.46 8.93
N VAL A 436 -1.73 20.79 8.97
CA VAL A 436 -0.57 21.56 9.44
C VAL A 436 -1.08 22.55 10.49
N ILE A 437 -0.55 22.42 11.71
CA ILE A 437 -0.91 23.25 12.86
C ILE A 437 0.30 24.11 13.22
N GLY A 438 0.17 25.41 13.12
CA GLY A 438 1.17 26.39 13.53
C GLY A 438 0.95 26.84 14.97
N LEU A 439 2.04 27.00 15.72
CA LEU A 439 2.03 27.59 17.06
C LEU A 439 2.75 28.94 17.01
N GLU A 440 2.11 29.96 17.56
CA GLU A 440 2.54 31.34 17.58
C GLU A 440 2.59 31.85 19.01
N ARG A 441 3.71 32.43 19.47
CA ARG A 441 3.86 33.00 20.80
C ARG A 441 4.84 34.15 20.80
N ASN A 442 4.51 35.26 21.46
CA ASN A 442 5.42 36.34 21.76
C ASN A 442 6.14 36.07 23.10
N GLY A 443 7.22 35.28 23.04
CA GLY A 443 8.00 34.93 24.22
C GLY A 443 8.79 36.11 24.83
N GLN A 444 8.82 37.28 24.15
CA GLN A 444 9.50 38.49 24.59
C GLN A 444 8.53 39.57 25.09
N ALA A 445 7.22 39.27 25.16
CA ALA A 445 6.24 40.20 25.65
C ALA A 445 6.55 40.63 27.11
N GLU A 446 6.30 41.88 27.43
CA GLU A 446 6.41 42.42 28.79
C GLU A 446 5.31 41.85 29.68
N ASP A 447 4.10 41.75 29.15
CA ASP A 447 2.97 41.15 29.81
C ASP A 447 3.18 39.63 29.97
N GLU A 448 2.97 39.13 31.18
CA GLU A 448 3.22 37.72 31.50
C GLU A 448 2.21 36.78 30.84
N ILE A 449 0.97 37.19 30.71
CA ILE A 449 -0.11 36.40 30.09
C ILE A 449 0.17 36.30 28.61
N GLU A 450 0.50 37.41 27.93
CA GLU A 450 0.89 37.41 26.52
C GLU A 450 2.11 36.53 26.31
N ARG A 451 3.13 36.65 27.18
CA ARG A 451 4.37 35.86 27.10
C ARG A 451 4.11 34.36 27.27
N CYS A 452 3.13 33.95 28.04
CA CYS A 452 2.75 32.57 28.28
C CYS A 452 1.66 32.04 27.34
N THR A 453 1.03 32.91 26.53
CA THR A 453 -0.06 32.54 25.62
C THR A 453 0.49 32.09 24.27
N THR A 454 0.13 30.87 23.87
CA THR A 454 0.42 30.32 22.55
C THR A 454 -0.86 30.24 21.73
N GLN A 455 -0.89 30.93 20.59
CA GLN A 455 -1.99 30.82 19.65
C GLN A 455 -1.78 29.62 18.72
N MET A 456 -2.82 28.81 18.55
CA MET A 456 -2.86 27.74 17.55
C MET A 456 -3.49 28.25 16.26
N ARG A 457 -2.93 27.85 15.14
CA ARG A 457 -3.46 28.16 13.82
C ARG A 457 -3.46 26.93 12.94
N VAL A 458 -4.60 26.55 12.38
CA VAL A 458 -4.67 25.52 11.34
C VAL A 458 -4.27 26.15 10.02
N LEU A 459 -3.09 25.79 9.53
CA LEU A 459 -2.49 26.27 8.27
C LEU A 459 -2.95 25.46 7.07
N LYS A 460 -3.24 24.18 7.29
CA LYS A 460 -3.78 23.26 6.28
C LYS A 460 -4.74 22.28 6.95
N ASN A 461 -5.83 22.00 6.26
CA ASN A 461 -6.83 21.02 6.66
C ASN A 461 -7.40 20.35 5.40
N ARG A 462 -6.96 19.12 5.13
CA ARG A 462 -7.44 18.36 3.95
C ARG A 462 -8.83 17.78 4.17
N PHE A 463 -9.24 17.60 5.42
CA PHE A 463 -10.52 16.97 5.77
C PHE A 463 -11.70 17.90 5.55
N SER A 464 -11.68 19.11 6.13
CA SER A 464 -12.79 20.07 6.03
C SER A 464 -12.48 21.28 5.14
N GLY A 465 -11.21 21.55 4.83
CA GLY A 465 -10.77 22.76 4.14
C GLY A 465 -10.74 24.01 5.02
N ILE A 466 -11.22 23.95 6.27
CA ILE A 466 -11.27 25.08 7.19
C ILE A 466 -9.88 25.35 7.75
N THR A 467 -9.40 26.59 7.62
CA THR A 467 -8.12 27.05 8.15
C THR A 467 -8.30 28.35 8.94
N GLY A 468 -7.30 28.73 9.73
CA GLY A 468 -7.31 29.96 10.52
C GLY A 468 -7.00 29.74 11.99
N PRO A 469 -7.29 30.73 12.87
CA PRO A 469 -7.08 30.62 14.31
C PRO A 469 -7.87 29.46 14.92
N ALA A 470 -7.21 28.67 15.75
CA ALA A 470 -7.77 27.45 16.34
C ALA A 470 -7.73 27.45 17.88
N GLY A 471 -7.78 28.63 18.48
CA GLY A 471 -7.73 28.84 19.92
C GLY A 471 -6.36 29.23 20.44
N SER A 472 -6.33 29.62 21.70
CA SER A 472 -5.10 29.97 22.41
C SER A 472 -4.89 29.02 23.58
N LEU A 473 -3.64 28.80 23.95
CA LEU A 473 -3.21 27.96 25.07
C LEU A 473 -2.41 28.82 26.03
N LEU A 474 -2.79 28.81 27.30
CA LEU A 474 -2.00 29.42 28.35
C LEU A 474 -1.07 28.40 29.00
N TYR A 475 0.20 28.69 29.00
CA TYR A 475 1.20 27.89 29.72
C TYR A 475 1.26 28.32 31.19
N ASN A 476 0.96 27.40 32.10
CA ASN A 476 1.09 27.61 33.53
C ASN A 476 2.51 27.23 33.96
N THR A 477 3.29 28.17 34.46
CA THR A 477 4.71 27.98 34.85
C THR A 477 4.88 27.12 36.08
N GLU A 478 3.86 27.05 36.99
CA GLU A 478 3.91 26.22 38.19
C GLU A 478 3.63 24.74 37.88
N THR A 479 2.65 24.48 37.01
CA THR A 479 2.23 23.11 36.69
C THR A 479 2.89 22.54 35.43
N GLY A 480 3.43 23.40 34.55
CA GLY A 480 3.98 23.01 33.25
C GLY A 480 2.92 22.65 32.22
N ARG A 481 1.62 22.90 32.48
CA ARG A 481 0.48 22.54 31.64
C ARG A 481 0.14 23.60 30.61
N LEU A 482 -0.46 23.13 29.52
CA LEU A 482 -1.05 23.97 28.48
C LEU A 482 -2.59 23.78 28.48
N SER A 483 -3.31 24.78 28.98
CA SER A 483 -4.78 24.77 29.01
C SER A 483 -5.36 25.67 27.93
N GLU A 484 -6.55 25.33 27.42
CA GLU A 484 -7.29 26.22 26.52
C GLU A 484 -7.60 27.53 27.23
N PHE A 485 -7.41 28.65 26.55
CA PHE A 485 -7.51 30.00 27.11
C PHE A 485 -8.19 30.89 26.08
N ASP A 486 -9.18 31.67 26.55
CA ASP A 486 -9.78 32.71 25.73
C ASP A 486 -9.36 34.08 26.28
N PRO A 487 -8.53 34.85 25.55
CA PRO A 487 -8.06 36.16 25.99
C PRO A 487 -9.20 37.15 26.21
N VAL A 488 -10.30 37.06 25.45
CA VAL A 488 -11.44 38.00 25.57
C VAL A 488 -12.21 37.75 26.83
N GLU A 489 -12.52 36.49 27.15
CA GLU A 489 -13.21 36.14 28.42
C GLU A 489 -12.37 36.51 29.64
N TYR A 490 -11.02 36.42 29.50
CA TYR A 490 -10.15 36.81 30.61
C TYR A 490 -10.14 38.31 30.87
N GLU A 491 -10.09 39.12 29.79
CA GLU A 491 -10.14 40.59 29.93
C GLU A 491 -11.48 41.05 30.49
N GLU A 492 -12.60 40.44 30.09
CA GLU A 492 -13.93 40.73 30.62
C GLU A 492 -14.08 40.32 32.10
N ALA A 493 -13.42 39.26 32.54
CA ALA A 493 -13.45 38.82 33.94
C ALA A 493 -12.53 39.64 34.86
N ALA A 494 -11.57 40.38 34.29
CA ALA A 494 -10.64 41.24 35.02
C ALA A 494 -11.13 42.68 35.19
N LEU A 495 -12.19 43.06 34.48
CA LEU A 495 -12.89 44.36 34.59
C LEU A 495 -14.04 44.31 35.60
#